data_132ad085f98471cc7373826ed58dd34c
#
_entry.id   132ad085f98471cc7373826ed58dd34c
#
_cell.length_a   1.000
_cell.length_b   1.000
_cell.length_c   1.000
_cell.angle_alpha   90.00
_cell.angle_beta   90.00
_cell.angle_gamma   90.00
#
_symmetry.space_group_name_H-M   'P 1'
#
loop_
_entity.id
_entity.type
_entity.pdbx_description
1 polymer ?
#
loop_
_entity_poly.entity_id
_entity_poly.type
_entity_poly.pdbx_seq_one_letter_code
_entity_poly.pdbx_strand_id
1 'polypeptide(L)'
;GGGTNLQAIIDGIEQKTITNTEIAVVISNNPGAYALERAKKHGIEAVCISPKEYESRAAFNEDFLRRLDAYEVDLVVLAGFLVVIPEQMIAKYRNRIINIHPSLIPSFCGTGYYGLKVHEGALARGVKVTGATVHFVDEGTDTGPIILQKAVEVQEGDTPEILQRRVMEQAEWKIMPQAIDLIANGKVTVTGKTVHISK
;
A
#
# COMPACT_ATOMS: atom_id res chain seq x y z
N GLY A 1 1.39 -10.03 5.90
CA GLY A 1 2.56 -9.49 6.42
C GLY A 1 2.54 -8.97 7.85
N GLY A 2 3.64 -8.40 8.23
CA GLY A 2 3.85 -7.87 9.59
C GLY A 2 3.08 -6.59 9.90
N GLY A 3 2.46 -5.94 8.93
CA GLY A 3 1.73 -4.69 9.14
C GLY A 3 2.62 -3.50 9.45
N THR A 4 3.85 -3.47 8.97
CA THR A 4 4.81 -2.40 9.28
C THR A 4 4.44 -1.07 8.64
N ASN A 5 3.87 -1.08 7.44
CA ASN A 5 3.33 0.14 6.82
C ASN A 5 2.10 0.64 7.58
N LEU A 6 1.23 -0.26 8.05
CA LEU A 6 0.12 0.10 8.91
C LEU A 6 0.62 0.78 10.19
N GLN A 7 1.67 0.23 10.82
CA GLN A 7 2.24 0.83 12.03
C GLN A 7 2.76 2.25 11.76
N ALA A 8 3.43 2.46 10.62
CA ALA A 8 3.90 3.78 10.24
C ALA A 8 2.74 4.78 10.06
N ILE A 9 1.61 4.33 9.52
CA ILE A 9 0.41 5.15 9.38
C ILE A 9 -0.18 5.48 10.75
N ILE A 10 -0.33 4.49 11.62
CA ILE A 10 -0.84 4.68 12.99
C ILE A 10 0.04 5.70 13.74
N ASP A 11 1.35 5.50 13.70
CA ASP A 11 2.31 6.39 14.35
C ASP A 11 2.22 7.82 13.79
N GLY A 12 2.08 7.96 12.48
CA GLY A 12 1.92 9.25 11.83
C GLY A 12 0.67 9.99 12.26
N ILE A 13 -0.44 9.29 12.43
CA ILE A 13 -1.70 9.87 12.92
C ILE A 13 -1.56 10.30 14.39
N GLU A 14 -1.00 9.43 15.23
CA GLU A 14 -0.82 9.71 16.66
C GLU A 14 0.17 10.86 16.90
N GLN A 15 1.23 10.95 16.10
CA GLN A 15 2.24 12.02 16.16
C GLN A 15 1.83 13.29 15.41
N LYS A 16 0.67 13.28 14.74
CA LYS A 16 0.14 14.40 13.96
C LYS A 16 1.00 14.80 12.77
N THR A 17 1.78 13.89 12.22
CA THR A 17 2.45 14.05 10.93
C THR A 17 1.51 13.69 9.77
N ILE A 18 0.50 12.87 10.03
CA ILE A 18 -0.66 12.68 9.16
C ILE A 18 -1.81 13.43 9.80
N THR A 19 -2.36 14.41 9.10
CA THR A 19 -3.44 15.27 9.59
C THR A 19 -4.75 14.96 8.86
N ASN A 20 -5.86 15.40 9.42
CA ASN A 20 -7.20 15.27 8.82
C ASN A 20 -7.54 13.82 8.42
N THR A 21 -7.08 12.84 9.20
CA THR A 21 -7.17 11.41 8.86
C THR A 21 -7.47 10.58 10.10
N GLU A 22 -8.36 9.60 9.93
CA GLU A 22 -8.56 8.53 10.90
C GLU A 22 -8.63 7.19 10.15
N ILE A 23 -8.28 6.11 10.82
CA ILE A 23 -8.40 4.76 10.26
C ILE A 23 -9.77 4.20 10.66
N ALA A 24 -10.65 4.01 9.69
CA ALA A 24 -11.98 3.46 9.92
C ALA A 24 -11.94 1.95 10.21
N VAL A 25 -11.10 1.22 9.49
CA VAL A 25 -11.00 -0.23 9.60
C VAL A 25 -9.67 -0.73 9.03
N VAL A 26 -9.16 -1.81 9.60
CA VAL A 26 -8.05 -2.59 9.04
C VAL A 26 -8.59 -3.95 8.61
N ILE A 27 -8.39 -4.28 7.35
CA ILE A 27 -8.85 -5.53 6.76
C ILE A 27 -7.65 -6.38 6.34
N SER A 28 -7.66 -7.65 6.72
CA SER A 28 -6.70 -8.64 6.24
C SER A 28 -7.46 -9.86 5.68
N ASN A 29 -6.87 -10.53 4.70
CA ASN A 29 -7.38 -11.81 4.21
C ASN A 29 -6.80 -13.00 4.97
N ASN A 30 -5.92 -12.75 5.94
CA ASN A 30 -5.31 -13.77 6.78
C ASN A 30 -5.67 -13.51 8.25
N PRO A 31 -6.37 -14.44 8.92
CA PRO A 31 -6.77 -14.26 10.32
C PRO A 31 -5.60 -14.18 11.28
N GLY A 32 -4.43 -14.75 10.92
CA GLY A 32 -3.20 -14.67 11.71
C GLY A 32 -2.32 -13.45 11.41
N ALA A 33 -2.78 -12.51 10.58
CA ALA A 33 -1.98 -11.34 10.24
C ALA A 33 -1.73 -10.45 11.46
N TYR A 34 -0.47 -10.11 11.69
CA TYR A 34 -0.08 -9.23 12.80
C TYR A 34 -0.64 -7.81 12.66
N ALA A 35 -0.97 -7.40 11.43
CA ALA A 35 -1.66 -6.13 11.17
C ALA A 35 -2.97 -6.01 11.96
N LEU A 36 -3.73 -7.11 12.10
CA LEU A 36 -4.97 -7.12 12.90
C LEU A 36 -4.68 -6.88 14.38
N GLU A 37 -3.60 -7.47 14.90
CA GLU A 37 -3.18 -7.24 16.29
C GLU A 37 -2.74 -5.78 16.52
N ARG A 38 -2.01 -5.20 15.56
CA ARG A 38 -1.61 -3.78 15.63
C ARG A 38 -2.84 -2.87 15.70
N ALA A 39 -3.84 -3.13 14.86
CA ALA A 39 -5.09 -2.37 14.88
C ALA A 39 -5.80 -2.46 16.24
N LYS A 40 -5.94 -3.68 16.76
CA LYS A 40 -6.59 -3.91 18.08
C LYS A 40 -5.89 -3.19 19.21
N LYS A 41 -4.56 -3.18 19.23
CA LYS A 41 -3.75 -2.50 20.26
C LYS A 41 -3.98 -0.98 20.27
N HIS A 42 -4.39 -0.42 19.16
CA HIS A 42 -4.65 1.01 19.01
C HIS A 42 -6.14 1.36 18.95
N GLY A 43 -7.02 0.41 19.31
CA GLY A 43 -8.46 0.63 19.32
C GLY A 43 -9.09 0.80 17.95
N ILE A 44 -8.46 0.29 16.90
CA ILE A 44 -8.93 0.36 15.54
C ILE A 44 -9.67 -0.93 15.19
N GLU A 45 -10.81 -0.82 14.53
CA GLU A 45 -11.57 -1.99 14.09
C GLU A 45 -10.73 -2.86 13.16
N ALA A 46 -10.66 -4.16 13.46
CA ALA A 46 -9.88 -5.13 12.72
C ALA A 46 -10.78 -6.27 12.23
N VAL A 47 -10.80 -6.52 10.94
CA VAL A 47 -11.68 -7.50 10.30
C VAL A 47 -10.87 -8.42 9.38
N CYS A 48 -11.14 -9.72 9.46
CA CYS A 48 -10.61 -10.68 8.49
C CYS A 48 -11.68 -10.98 7.44
N ILE A 49 -11.36 -10.79 6.18
CA ILE A 49 -12.21 -11.13 5.04
C ILE A 49 -11.36 -11.91 4.05
N SER A 50 -11.58 -13.22 3.98
CA SER A 50 -10.78 -14.11 3.13
C SER A 50 -11.60 -14.63 1.95
N PRO A 51 -11.05 -14.65 0.72
CA PRO A 51 -11.70 -15.29 -0.43
C PRO A 51 -12.05 -16.75 -0.19
N LYS A 52 -11.33 -17.43 0.70
CA LYS A 52 -11.54 -18.85 1.04
C LYS A 52 -12.86 -19.13 1.76
N GLU A 53 -13.47 -18.11 2.34
CA GLU A 53 -14.75 -18.22 3.07
C GLU A 53 -15.97 -18.07 2.17
N TYR A 54 -15.77 -17.89 0.87
CA TYR A 54 -16.83 -17.63 -0.12
C TYR A 54 -16.89 -18.75 -1.15
N GLU A 55 -18.10 -19.02 -1.67
CA GLU A 55 -18.35 -20.04 -2.68
C GLU A 55 -17.65 -19.75 -4.02
N SER A 56 -17.46 -18.45 -4.33
CA SER A 56 -16.86 -18.01 -5.57
C SER A 56 -16.11 -16.70 -5.38
N ARG A 57 -15.22 -16.39 -6.32
CA ARG A 57 -14.55 -15.08 -6.35
C ARG A 57 -15.54 -13.94 -6.53
N ALA A 58 -16.59 -14.15 -7.34
CA ALA A 58 -17.63 -13.15 -7.55
C ALA A 58 -18.37 -12.84 -6.25
N ALA A 59 -18.74 -13.87 -5.46
CA ALA A 59 -19.37 -13.69 -4.15
C ALA A 59 -18.46 -12.92 -3.17
N PHE A 60 -17.16 -13.27 -3.15
CA PHE A 60 -16.18 -12.52 -2.36
C PHE A 60 -16.11 -11.05 -2.77
N ASN A 61 -15.96 -10.79 -4.06
CA ASN A 61 -15.83 -9.42 -4.59
C ASN A 61 -17.03 -8.55 -4.22
N GLU A 62 -18.24 -9.09 -4.37
CA GLU A 62 -19.47 -8.40 -4.07
C GLU A 62 -19.60 -8.07 -2.58
N ASP A 63 -19.36 -9.05 -1.72
CA ASP A 63 -19.45 -8.87 -0.27
C ASP A 63 -18.36 -7.96 0.27
N PHE A 64 -17.14 -8.10 -0.24
CA PHE A 64 -16.00 -7.25 0.13
C PHE A 64 -16.32 -5.77 -0.17
N LEU A 65 -16.82 -5.48 -1.37
CA LEU A 65 -17.19 -4.12 -1.75
C LEU A 65 -18.32 -3.58 -0.88
N ARG A 66 -19.36 -4.38 -0.65
CA ARG A 66 -20.49 -4.02 0.20
C ARG A 66 -20.06 -3.68 1.63
N ARG A 67 -19.17 -4.50 2.20
CA ARG A 67 -18.64 -4.30 3.56
C ARG A 67 -17.75 -3.06 3.64
N LEU A 68 -16.93 -2.84 2.61
CA LEU A 68 -16.07 -1.65 2.53
C LEU A 68 -16.92 -0.38 2.43
N ASP A 69 -17.97 -0.40 1.60
CA ASP A 69 -18.88 0.74 1.45
C ASP A 69 -19.57 1.11 2.75
N ALA A 70 -19.90 0.11 3.59
CA ALA A 70 -20.54 0.34 4.88
C ALA A 70 -19.68 1.16 5.85
N TYR A 71 -18.36 1.17 5.67
CA TYR A 71 -17.45 2.00 6.46
C TYR A 71 -17.35 3.45 5.98
N GLU A 72 -17.93 3.77 4.83
CA GLU A 72 -17.94 5.13 4.25
C GLU A 72 -16.53 5.73 4.15
N VAL A 73 -15.55 4.93 3.73
CA VAL A 73 -14.16 5.37 3.64
C VAL A 73 -13.95 6.31 2.43
N ASP A 74 -13.08 7.29 2.61
CA ASP A 74 -12.66 8.21 1.55
C ASP A 74 -11.44 7.71 0.79
N LEU A 75 -10.57 6.95 1.45
CA LEU A 75 -9.33 6.45 0.89
C LEU A 75 -9.12 4.99 1.30
N VAL A 76 -8.76 4.17 0.33
CA VAL A 76 -8.34 2.78 0.56
C VAL A 76 -6.83 2.68 0.40
N VAL A 77 -6.15 2.12 1.38
CA VAL A 77 -4.69 1.95 1.38
C VAL A 77 -4.36 0.47 1.31
N LEU A 78 -3.62 0.08 0.28
CA LEU A 78 -3.10 -1.28 0.14
C LEU A 78 -1.64 -1.31 0.60
N ALA A 79 -1.33 -2.20 1.49
CA ALA A 79 0.01 -2.41 2.03
C ALA A 79 0.28 -3.91 2.18
N GLY A 80 0.84 -4.52 1.14
CA GLY A 80 1.06 -5.96 1.10
C GLY A 80 -0.22 -6.80 1.00
N PHE A 81 -1.31 -6.21 0.53
CA PHE A 81 -2.56 -6.93 0.27
C PHE A 81 -2.50 -7.53 -1.14
N LEU A 82 -2.37 -8.86 -1.22
CA LEU A 82 -2.11 -9.55 -2.48
C LEU A 82 -3.36 -10.09 -3.18
N VAL A 83 -4.54 -9.89 -2.60
CA VAL A 83 -5.80 -10.25 -3.25
C VAL A 83 -6.06 -9.26 -4.38
N VAL A 84 -6.41 -9.78 -5.55
CA VAL A 84 -6.70 -8.95 -6.72
C VAL A 84 -7.92 -8.07 -6.44
N ILE A 85 -7.76 -6.76 -6.64
CA ILE A 85 -8.83 -5.79 -6.44
C ILE A 85 -9.78 -5.87 -7.64
N PRO A 86 -11.09 -6.08 -7.43
CA PRO A 86 -12.03 -6.20 -8.54
C PRO A 86 -12.25 -4.88 -9.26
N GLU A 87 -12.56 -4.99 -10.56
CA GLU A 87 -12.78 -3.81 -11.40
C GLU A 87 -13.88 -2.89 -10.87
N GLN A 88 -14.94 -3.45 -10.29
CA GLN A 88 -16.03 -2.65 -9.71
C GLN A 88 -15.53 -1.76 -8.56
N MET A 89 -14.60 -2.27 -7.75
CA MET A 89 -14.01 -1.50 -6.66
C MET A 89 -13.10 -0.41 -7.20
N ILE A 90 -12.30 -0.70 -8.21
CA ILE A 90 -11.43 0.28 -8.87
C ILE A 90 -12.27 1.42 -9.46
N ALA A 91 -13.36 1.08 -10.16
CA ALA A 91 -14.26 2.08 -10.75
C ALA A 91 -14.90 2.97 -9.69
N LYS A 92 -15.39 2.38 -8.60
CA LYS A 92 -16.06 3.10 -7.50
C LYS A 92 -15.11 4.00 -6.73
N TYR A 93 -13.87 3.51 -6.51
CA TYR A 93 -12.83 4.22 -5.75
C TYR A 93 -11.73 4.77 -6.66
N ARG A 94 -12.07 5.19 -7.88
CA ARG A 94 -11.11 5.77 -8.84
C ARG A 94 -10.37 6.94 -8.20
N ASN A 95 -9.02 6.89 -8.26
CA ASN A 95 -8.12 7.85 -7.62
C ASN A 95 -8.32 7.96 -6.10
N ARG A 96 -8.82 6.89 -5.46
CA ARG A 96 -9.00 6.77 -4.02
C ARG A 96 -8.51 5.44 -3.46
N ILE A 97 -7.74 4.68 -4.25
CA ILE A 97 -7.04 3.48 -3.79
C ILE A 97 -5.56 3.73 -4.07
N ILE A 98 -4.74 3.65 -3.04
CA ILE A 98 -3.29 3.76 -3.16
C ILE A 98 -2.61 2.47 -2.73
N ASN A 99 -1.43 2.22 -3.29
CA ASN A 99 -0.60 1.06 -2.96
C ASN A 99 0.84 1.51 -2.76
N ILE A 100 1.58 0.77 -1.94
CA ILE A 100 3.02 0.90 -1.79
C ILE A 100 3.71 -0.29 -2.45
N HIS A 101 4.68 -0.02 -3.32
CA HIS A 101 5.49 -1.05 -3.97
C HIS A 101 6.97 -0.81 -3.66
N PRO A 102 7.74 -1.85 -3.25
CA PRO A 102 9.10 -1.67 -2.75
C PRO A 102 10.15 -1.61 -3.87
N SER A 103 9.87 -0.87 -4.93
CA SER A 103 10.81 -0.53 -5.99
C SER A 103 10.52 0.85 -6.57
N LEU A 104 11.43 1.32 -7.41
CA LEU A 104 11.21 2.54 -8.21
C LEU A 104 10.51 2.14 -9.51
N ILE A 105 9.18 2.13 -9.52
CA ILE A 105 8.39 1.83 -10.72
C ILE A 105 8.85 2.75 -11.87
N PRO A 106 9.09 2.23 -13.09
CA PRO A 106 8.65 0.93 -13.63
C PRO A 106 9.61 -0.23 -13.47
N SER A 107 10.65 -0.12 -12.65
CA SER A 107 11.60 -1.21 -12.41
C SER A 107 11.05 -2.19 -11.37
N PHE A 108 11.29 -3.50 -11.60
CA PHE A 108 10.97 -4.58 -10.65
C PHE A 108 9.55 -4.54 -10.12
N CYS A 109 8.59 -4.33 -11.01
CA CYS A 109 7.16 -4.27 -10.69
C CYS A 109 6.35 -5.10 -11.69
N GLY A 110 5.04 -5.22 -11.41
CA GLY A 110 4.14 -6.02 -12.21
C GLY A 110 4.03 -7.46 -11.69
N THR A 111 3.43 -8.31 -12.50
CA THR A 111 3.14 -9.70 -12.13
C THR A 111 4.40 -10.45 -11.69
N GLY A 112 4.34 -11.07 -10.52
CA GLY A 112 5.44 -11.85 -9.95
C GLY A 112 6.41 -11.06 -9.06
N TYR A 113 6.37 -9.74 -9.08
CA TYR A 113 7.20 -8.89 -8.22
C TYR A 113 6.43 -8.45 -6.97
N TYR A 114 6.61 -9.20 -5.90
CA TYR A 114 6.05 -8.89 -4.57
C TYR A 114 6.98 -9.40 -3.47
N GLY A 115 6.93 -8.77 -2.30
CA GLY A 115 7.72 -9.17 -1.14
C GLY A 115 9.22 -9.20 -1.42
N LEU A 116 9.91 -10.23 -0.95
CA LEU A 116 11.36 -10.41 -1.16
C LEU A 116 11.76 -10.54 -2.62
N LYS A 117 10.87 -11.01 -3.48
CA LYS A 117 11.15 -11.19 -4.92
C LYS A 117 11.56 -9.88 -5.59
N VAL A 118 11.04 -8.75 -5.13
CA VAL A 118 11.42 -7.43 -5.64
C VAL A 118 12.90 -7.16 -5.35
N HIS A 119 13.33 -7.41 -4.12
CA HIS A 119 14.72 -7.17 -3.69
C HIS A 119 15.70 -8.18 -4.30
N GLU A 120 15.26 -9.44 -4.44
CA GLU A 120 16.01 -10.47 -5.16
C GLU A 120 16.26 -10.04 -6.61
N GLY A 121 15.24 -9.51 -7.29
CA GLY A 121 15.34 -9.02 -8.65
C GLY A 121 16.30 -7.82 -8.78
N ALA A 122 16.22 -6.88 -7.85
CA ALA A 122 17.09 -5.71 -7.82
C ALA A 122 18.56 -6.12 -7.65
N LEU A 123 18.84 -7.02 -6.70
CA LEU A 123 20.19 -7.52 -6.45
C LEU A 123 20.72 -8.35 -7.61
N ALA A 124 19.88 -9.23 -8.20
CA ALA A 124 20.27 -10.05 -9.36
C ALA A 124 20.62 -9.20 -10.59
N ARG A 125 19.91 -8.09 -10.77
CA ARG A 125 20.20 -7.15 -11.88
C ARG A 125 21.43 -6.29 -11.61
N GLY A 126 21.86 -6.17 -10.36
CA GLY A 126 23.02 -5.37 -9.97
C GLY A 126 22.78 -3.88 -9.98
N VAL A 127 21.56 -3.42 -9.70
CA VAL A 127 21.25 -2.00 -9.61
C VAL A 127 21.95 -1.38 -8.40
N LYS A 128 22.34 -0.13 -8.51
CA LYS A 128 23.00 0.62 -7.45
C LYS A 128 22.01 1.43 -6.62
N VAL A 129 20.83 1.67 -7.16
CA VAL A 129 19.74 2.42 -6.54
C VAL A 129 18.44 1.66 -6.72
N THR A 130 17.69 1.51 -5.65
CA THR A 130 16.31 1.03 -5.62
C THR A 130 15.46 2.02 -4.84
N GLY A 131 14.34 1.63 -4.30
CA GLY A 131 13.50 2.52 -3.51
C GLY A 131 12.09 1.99 -3.36
N ALA A 132 11.16 2.91 -3.14
CA ALA A 132 9.75 2.58 -3.03
C ALA A 132 8.89 3.61 -3.78
N THR A 133 7.70 3.18 -4.17
CA THR A 133 6.72 3.98 -4.90
C THR A 133 5.35 3.86 -4.26
N VAL A 134 4.71 5.00 -4.00
CA VAL A 134 3.28 5.07 -3.69
C VAL A 134 2.57 5.51 -4.96
N HIS A 135 1.56 4.76 -5.38
CA HIS A 135 0.80 5.05 -6.60
C HIS A 135 -0.68 4.80 -6.40
N PHE A 136 -1.51 5.45 -7.21
CA PHE A 136 -2.91 5.09 -7.32
C PHE A 136 -3.05 3.75 -8.03
N VAL A 137 -4.08 2.99 -7.66
CA VAL A 137 -4.38 1.68 -8.25
C VAL A 137 -5.34 1.87 -9.42
N ASP A 138 -4.96 1.32 -10.57
CA ASP A 138 -5.81 1.17 -11.74
C ASP A 138 -5.97 -0.31 -12.10
N GLU A 139 -6.46 -0.62 -13.28
CA GLU A 139 -6.79 -1.99 -13.71
C GLU A 139 -5.54 -2.86 -13.94
N GLY A 140 -4.37 -2.25 -14.12
CA GLY A 140 -3.11 -2.99 -14.30
C GLY A 140 -2.41 -3.28 -12.97
N THR A 141 -1.39 -4.12 -13.03
CA THR A 141 -0.55 -4.42 -11.87
C THR A 141 0.60 -3.40 -11.79
N ASP A 142 0.59 -2.57 -10.74
CA ASP A 142 1.60 -1.52 -10.49
C ASP A 142 1.71 -0.49 -11.64
N THR A 143 0.60 -0.15 -12.28
CA THR A 143 0.57 0.71 -13.48
C THR A 143 -0.10 2.06 -13.27
N GLY A 144 -0.73 2.30 -12.13
CA GLY A 144 -1.45 3.53 -11.86
C GLY A 144 -0.55 4.75 -11.64
N PRO A 145 -1.14 5.95 -11.64
CA PRO A 145 -0.39 7.20 -11.47
C PRO A 145 0.45 7.24 -10.20
N ILE A 146 1.71 7.63 -10.34
CA ILE A 146 2.69 7.67 -9.25
C ILE A 146 2.50 8.94 -8.44
N ILE A 147 2.38 8.81 -7.11
CA ILE A 147 2.22 9.93 -6.18
C ILE A 147 3.58 10.38 -5.65
N LEU A 148 4.32 9.45 -5.02
CA LEU A 148 5.63 9.72 -4.43
C LEU A 148 6.57 8.54 -4.68
N GLN A 149 7.84 8.88 -4.84
CA GLN A 149 8.92 7.89 -4.91
C GLN A 149 10.08 8.34 -4.03
N LYS A 150 10.78 7.38 -3.44
CA LYS A 150 11.99 7.66 -2.67
C LYS A 150 13.06 6.64 -2.99
N ALA A 151 14.22 7.14 -3.39
CA ALA A 151 15.38 6.31 -3.72
C ALA A 151 16.12 5.84 -2.47
N VAL A 152 16.67 4.63 -2.56
CA VAL A 152 17.48 4.00 -1.52
C VAL A 152 18.70 3.36 -2.18
N GLU A 153 19.89 3.58 -1.62
CA GLU A 153 21.11 3.00 -2.14
C GLU A 153 21.21 1.49 -1.83
N VAL A 154 21.64 0.72 -2.83
CA VAL A 154 22.04 -0.68 -2.65
C VAL A 154 23.50 -0.68 -2.22
N GLN A 155 23.81 -1.43 -1.17
CA GLN A 155 25.16 -1.55 -0.63
C GLN A 155 25.78 -2.88 -1.00
N GLU A 156 27.10 -2.89 -1.13
CA GLU A 156 27.83 -4.11 -1.40
C GLU A 156 27.62 -5.12 -0.26
N GLY A 157 27.35 -6.37 -0.63
CA GLY A 157 27.07 -7.44 0.33
C GLY A 157 25.63 -7.51 0.83
N ASP A 158 24.72 -6.67 0.30
CA ASP A 158 23.31 -6.74 0.67
C ASP A 158 22.72 -8.11 0.33
N THR A 159 21.95 -8.64 1.26
CA THR A 159 21.02 -9.75 1.03
C THR A 159 19.64 -9.17 0.73
N PRO A 160 18.71 -9.95 0.13
CA PRO A 160 17.33 -9.50 -0.07
C PRO A 160 16.67 -8.98 1.20
N GLU A 161 16.89 -9.65 2.33
CA GLU A 161 16.33 -9.28 3.63
C GLU A 161 16.89 -7.96 4.16
N ILE A 162 18.21 -7.75 4.04
CA ILE A 162 18.85 -6.49 4.43
C ILE A 162 18.34 -5.34 3.59
N LEU A 163 18.26 -5.53 2.28
CA LEU A 163 17.78 -4.51 1.36
C LEU A 163 16.29 -4.19 1.62
N GLN A 164 15.47 -5.22 1.82
CA GLN A 164 14.06 -5.05 2.19
C GLN A 164 13.92 -4.17 3.44
N ARG A 165 14.69 -4.46 4.48
CA ARG A 165 14.64 -3.69 5.72
C ARG A 165 15.04 -2.24 5.50
N ARG A 166 16.08 -1.99 4.71
CA ARG A 166 16.52 -0.63 4.40
C ARG A 166 15.46 0.14 3.61
N VAL A 167 14.83 -0.50 2.61
CA VAL A 167 13.76 0.12 1.83
C VAL A 167 12.55 0.44 2.70
N MET A 168 12.18 -0.44 3.63
CA MET A 168 11.11 -0.17 4.59
C MET A 168 11.43 1.05 5.45
N GLU A 169 12.60 1.07 6.08
CA GLU A 169 12.99 2.12 7.02
C GLU A 169 13.22 3.47 6.34
N GLN A 170 13.88 3.47 5.19
CA GLN A 170 14.30 4.72 4.51
C GLN A 170 13.28 5.26 3.52
N ALA A 171 12.39 4.44 3.03
CA ALA A 171 11.42 4.83 1.99
C ALA A 171 9.98 4.56 2.36
N GLU A 172 9.57 3.29 2.52
CA GLU A 172 8.15 2.95 2.64
C GLU A 172 7.47 3.62 3.82
N TRP A 173 8.06 3.55 5.00
CA TRP A 173 7.50 4.12 6.23
C TRP A 173 7.50 5.64 6.27
N LYS A 174 8.14 6.27 5.28
CA LYS A 174 8.17 7.74 5.12
C LYS A 174 7.17 8.21 4.08
N ILE A 175 7.20 7.61 2.88
CA ILE A 175 6.39 8.11 1.78
C ILE A 175 4.92 7.68 1.85
N MET A 176 4.60 6.55 2.46
CA MET A 176 3.20 6.16 2.63
C MET A 176 2.46 7.14 3.55
N PRO A 177 2.93 7.44 4.75
CA PRO A 177 2.33 8.48 5.59
C PRO A 177 2.25 9.84 4.89
N GLN A 178 3.29 10.25 4.20
CA GLN A 178 3.34 11.51 3.47
C GLN A 178 2.27 11.58 2.37
N ALA A 179 2.10 10.50 1.60
CA ALA A 179 1.09 10.44 0.55
C ALA A 179 -0.33 10.56 1.13
N ILE A 180 -0.60 9.87 2.24
CA ILE A 180 -1.90 9.94 2.91
C ILE A 180 -2.18 11.36 3.39
N ASP A 181 -1.22 12.01 4.03
CA ASP A 181 -1.37 13.39 4.49
C ASP A 181 -1.68 14.36 3.34
N LEU A 182 -0.96 14.23 2.23
CA LEU A 182 -1.19 15.05 1.04
C LEU A 182 -2.60 14.86 0.47
N ILE A 183 -3.05 13.62 0.36
CA ILE A 183 -4.38 13.29 -0.16
C ILE A 183 -5.47 13.80 0.78
N ALA A 184 -5.34 13.54 2.08
CA ALA A 184 -6.32 13.94 3.08
C ALA A 184 -6.51 15.46 3.17
N ASN A 185 -5.51 16.24 2.78
CA ASN A 185 -5.55 17.70 2.80
C ASN A 185 -5.80 18.31 1.42
N GLY A 186 -6.26 17.52 0.46
CA GLY A 186 -6.67 18.02 -0.86
C GLY A 186 -5.53 18.51 -1.75
N LYS A 187 -4.29 18.09 -1.50
CA LYS A 187 -3.11 18.56 -2.21
C LYS A 187 -2.74 17.74 -3.44
N VAL A 188 -3.50 16.70 -3.75
CA VAL A 188 -3.20 15.77 -4.84
C VAL A 188 -4.27 15.83 -5.90
N THR A 189 -3.88 16.05 -7.15
CA THR A 189 -4.74 15.98 -8.33
C THR A 189 -4.11 15.09 -9.39
N VAL A 190 -4.92 14.45 -10.22
CA VAL A 190 -4.48 13.53 -11.26
C VAL A 190 -4.91 14.06 -12.62
N THR A 191 -3.96 14.16 -13.56
CA THR A 191 -4.23 14.50 -14.96
C THR A 191 -3.62 13.40 -15.82
N GLY A 192 -4.47 12.56 -16.43
CA GLY A 192 -4.00 11.40 -17.17
C GLY A 192 -3.25 10.43 -16.24
N LYS A 193 -1.97 10.24 -16.49
CA LYS A 193 -1.09 9.41 -15.65
C LYS A 193 -0.16 10.23 -14.73
N THR A 194 -0.32 11.52 -14.73
CA THR A 194 0.55 12.40 -13.91
C THR A 194 -0.19 12.90 -12.69
N VAL A 195 0.47 12.78 -11.54
CA VAL A 195 -0.01 13.32 -10.28
C VAL A 195 0.63 14.69 -10.04
N HIS A 196 -0.21 15.66 -9.69
CA HIS A 196 0.22 17.02 -9.33
C HIS A 196 0.02 17.21 -7.83
N ILE A 197 1.05 17.74 -7.17
CA ILE A 197 1.04 18.04 -5.75
C ILE A 197 1.10 19.56 -5.58
N SER A 198 0.06 20.13 -4.95
CA SER A 198 0.05 21.55 -4.62
C SER A 198 0.99 21.85 -3.44
N LYS A 199 1.60 23.03 -3.46
CA LYS A 199 2.46 23.52 -2.38
C LYS A 199 1.66 24.02 -1.18
#